data_dc8e9a4cc02d24cb420dd402920da537
#
_entry.id   dc8e9a4cc02d24cb420dd402920da537
#
_cell.length_a   1.000
_cell.length_b   1.000
_cell.length_c   1.000
_cell.angle_alpha   90.00
_cell.angle_beta   90.00
_cell.angle_gamma   90.00
#
_symmetry.space_group_name_H-M   'P 1'
#
loop_
_entity.id
_entity.type
_entity.pdbx_description
1 polymer ?
#
loop_
_entity_poly.entity_id
_entity_poly.type
_entity_poly.pdbx_seq_one_letter_code
_entity_poly.pdbx_strand_id
1 'polypeptide(L)'
;MIPANINHHESEPMIIGRNFLVKVNANIGNSSVTSSIEEEIEKLIWATHWGADTVMDLSTGRYIHETIEWLLCNSQVPVGTVPIYQALEKVNGVAENLSWEIFRDTLLEQAEQGVDYFNYPRRCLTTLYTDDP
;
A
#
# COMPACT_ATOMS: atom_id res chain seq x y z
N MET A 1 -1.85 -6.69 -15.61
CA MET A 1 -1.01 -5.87 -14.73
C MET A 1 0.19 -6.70 -14.32
N ILE A 2 1.37 -6.11 -14.32
CA ILE A 2 2.60 -6.72 -13.80
C ILE A 2 3.02 -5.84 -12.62
N PRO A 3 2.69 -6.22 -11.38
CA PRO A 3 3.11 -5.47 -10.21
C PRO A 3 4.59 -5.75 -9.95
N ALA A 4 5.43 -4.80 -10.31
CA ALA A 4 6.87 -4.89 -10.07
C ALA A 4 7.44 -3.47 -10.07
N ASN A 5 8.00 -3.05 -8.96
CA ASN A 5 8.69 -1.79 -8.83
C ASN A 5 10.21 -2.02 -8.91
N ILE A 6 10.91 -1.18 -9.66
CA ILE A 6 12.36 -1.28 -9.81
C ILE A 6 13.12 -1.12 -8.48
N ASN A 7 12.53 -0.43 -7.52
CA ASN A 7 13.11 -0.21 -6.18
C ASN A 7 12.77 -1.33 -5.19
N HIS A 8 11.90 -2.28 -5.54
CA HIS A 8 11.59 -3.44 -4.73
C HIS A 8 12.41 -4.64 -5.23
N HIS A 9 13.66 -4.70 -4.81
CA HIS A 9 14.64 -5.66 -5.33
C HIS A 9 14.37 -7.10 -4.94
N GLU A 10 13.68 -7.33 -3.82
CA GLU A 10 13.41 -8.67 -3.29
C GLU A 10 12.18 -9.33 -3.93
N SER A 11 11.35 -8.55 -4.63
CA SER A 11 10.10 -9.04 -5.21
C SER A 11 10.31 -9.77 -6.53
N GLU A 12 9.68 -10.92 -6.67
CA GLU A 12 9.55 -11.58 -7.95
C GLU A 12 8.33 -11.03 -8.72
N PRO A 13 8.52 -10.54 -9.96
CA PRO A 13 7.42 -10.04 -10.76
C PRO A 13 6.44 -11.14 -11.11
N MET A 14 5.14 -10.82 -11.08
CA MET A 14 4.07 -11.73 -11.47
C MET A 14 3.10 -11.06 -12.44
N ILE A 15 2.20 -11.84 -13.03
CA ILE A 15 1.17 -11.32 -13.91
C ILE A 15 -0.20 -11.50 -13.26
N ILE A 16 -0.93 -10.41 -13.13
CA ILE A 16 -2.33 -10.39 -12.70
C ILE A 16 -3.19 -10.01 -13.90
N GLY A 17 -4.12 -10.87 -14.27
CA GLY A 17 -5.00 -10.60 -15.40
C GLY A 17 -6.00 -11.70 -15.66
N ARG A 18 -6.98 -11.38 -16.51
CA ARG A 18 -8.17 -12.21 -16.78
C ARG A 18 -7.84 -13.60 -17.35
N ASN A 19 -6.72 -13.74 -18.07
CA ASN A 19 -6.32 -14.98 -18.73
C ASN A 19 -5.23 -15.74 -17.96
N PHE A 20 -4.94 -15.34 -16.73
CA PHE A 20 -3.91 -15.93 -15.89
C PHE A 20 -4.53 -16.55 -14.64
N LEU A 21 -3.75 -17.38 -13.95
CA LEU A 21 -4.18 -17.99 -12.70
C LEU A 21 -4.59 -16.93 -11.68
N VAL A 22 -5.62 -17.24 -10.90
CA VAL A 22 -6.07 -16.39 -9.80
C VAL A 22 -4.95 -16.22 -8.79
N LYS A 23 -4.75 -15.01 -8.32
CA LYS A 23 -3.77 -14.66 -7.31
C LYS A 23 -4.45 -14.42 -5.97
N VAL A 24 -3.83 -14.91 -4.92
CA VAL A 24 -4.30 -14.70 -3.55
C VAL A 24 -3.61 -13.47 -2.98
N ASN A 25 -4.40 -12.49 -2.59
CA ASN A 25 -3.90 -11.30 -1.91
C ASN A 25 -4.16 -11.40 -0.40
N ALA A 26 -3.12 -11.21 0.40
CA ALA A 26 -3.25 -11.11 1.85
C ALA A 26 -3.29 -9.63 2.26
N ASN A 27 -4.28 -9.28 3.07
CA ASN A 27 -4.38 -7.94 3.66
C ASN A 27 -3.71 -7.95 5.03
N ILE A 28 -2.79 -7.02 5.23
CA ILE A 28 -2.15 -6.73 6.51
C ILE A 28 -2.26 -5.24 6.79
N GLY A 29 -1.84 -4.80 7.94
CA GLY A 29 -1.80 -3.39 8.28
C GLY A 29 -2.02 -3.13 9.76
N ASN A 30 -1.26 -2.19 10.30
CA ASN A 30 -1.45 -1.72 11.66
C ASN A 30 -2.57 -0.69 11.75
N SER A 31 -3.19 -0.62 12.91
CA SER A 31 -4.13 0.45 13.27
C SER A 31 -3.62 1.19 14.49
N SER A 32 -4.22 2.34 14.78
CA SER A 32 -3.86 3.13 15.97
C SER A 32 -4.08 2.38 17.30
N VAL A 33 -4.74 1.23 17.27
CA VAL A 33 -5.15 0.47 18.46
C VAL A 33 -4.41 -0.87 18.60
N THR A 34 -3.92 -1.43 17.50
CA THR A 34 -3.35 -2.78 17.48
C THR A 34 -2.20 -2.91 16.50
N SER A 35 -1.21 -3.67 16.93
CA SER A 35 -0.03 -4.17 16.24
C SER A 35 1.14 -3.20 16.07
N SER A 36 2.32 -3.76 16.29
CA SER A 36 3.61 -3.13 16.03
C SER A 36 4.09 -3.46 14.61
N ILE A 37 5.14 -2.79 14.15
CA ILE A 37 5.78 -3.10 12.86
C ILE A 37 6.27 -4.54 12.83
N GLU A 38 6.81 -5.06 13.92
CA GLU A 38 7.28 -6.43 14.04
C GLU A 38 6.15 -7.45 13.83
N GLU A 39 4.97 -7.19 14.39
CA GLU A 39 3.80 -8.05 14.20
C GLU A 39 3.31 -8.03 12.75
N GLU A 40 3.41 -6.88 12.05
CA GLU A 40 3.06 -6.80 10.63
C GLU A 40 4.04 -7.59 9.76
N ILE A 41 5.34 -7.59 10.11
CA ILE A 41 6.34 -8.41 9.43
C ILE A 41 6.07 -9.90 9.67
N GLU A 42 5.72 -10.30 10.88
CA GLU A 42 5.34 -11.70 11.15
C GLU A 42 4.13 -12.12 10.32
N LYS A 43 3.10 -11.27 10.23
CA LYS A 43 1.93 -11.53 9.37
C LYS A 43 2.31 -11.66 7.90
N LEU A 44 3.21 -10.81 7.40
CA LEU A 44 3.74 -10.89 6.04
C LEU A 44 4.43 -12.23 5.79
N ILE A 45 5.32 -12.66 6.69
CA ILE A 45 6.05 -13.92 6.59
C ILE A 45 5.06 -15.10 6.60
N TRP A 46 4.10 -15.10 7.50
CA TRP A 46 3.07 -16.13 7.57
C TRP A 46 2.21 -16.16 6.31
N ALA A 47 1.75 -15.00 5.82
CA ALA A 47 0.95 -14.91 4.61
C ALA A 47 1.69 -15.49 3.40
N THR A 48 2.96 -15.13 3.23
CA THR A 48 3.80 -15.64 2.15
C THR A 48 4.05 -17.14 2.30
N HIS A 49 4.31 -17.62 3.49
CA HIS A 49 4.50 -19.05 3.77
C HIS A 49 3.27 -19.88 3.41
N TRP A 50 2.08 -19.35 3.63
CA TRP A 50 0.81 -20.00 3.33
C TRP A 50 0.29 -19.76 1.90
N GLY A 51 1.11 -19.14 1.05
CA GLY A 51 0.86 -19.06 -0.38
C GLY A 51 0.16 -17.78 -0.85
N ALA A 52 0.29 -16.68 -0.11
CA ALA A 52 -0.10 -15.39 -0.65
C ALA A 52 0.78 -15.03 -1.85
N ASP A 53 0.16 -14.64 -2.95
CA ASP A 53 0.83 -14.19 -4.17
C ASP A 53 1.17 -12.71 -4.12
N THR A 54 0.37 -11.92 -3.40
CA THR A 54 0.57 -10.49 -3.16
C THR A 54 0.16 -10.15 -1.73
N VAL A 55 0.71 -9.05 -1.23
CA VAL A 55 0.32 -8.49 0.06
C VAL A 55 -0.15 -7.05 -0.13
N MET A 56 -1.19 -6.67 0.57
CA MET A 56 -1.68 -5.30 0.61
C MET A 56 -1.60 -4.74 2.01
N ASP A 57 -0.86 -3.65 2.15
CA ASP A 57 -0.79 -2.89 3.39
C ASP A 57 -1.97 -1.93 3.50
N LEU A 58 -2.79 -2.13 4.51
CA LEU A 58 -3.95 -1.32 4.85
C LEU A 58 -3.73 -0.50 6.13
N SER A 59 -2.48 -0.19 6.46
CA SER A 59 -2.13 0.57 7.66
C SER A 59 -2.84 1.93 7.67
N THR A 60 -3.48 2.23 8.80
CA THR A 60 -4.18 3.48 9.07
C THR A 60 -3.65 4.21 10.31
N GLY A 61 -2.67 3.60 10.99
CA GLY A 61 -2.05 4.12 12.19
C GLY A 61 -1.03 5.22 11.92
N ARG A 62 -0.14 5.40 12.87
CA ARG A 62 1.04 6.26 12.72
C ARG A 62 2.17 5.46 12.08
N TYR A 63 3.14 6.17 11.50
CA TYR A 63 4.36 5.58 10.92
C TYR A 63 4.07 4.67 9.72
N ILE A 64 3.13 5.07 8.86
CA ILE A 64 2.80 4.32 7.64
C ILE A 64 4.02 4.22 6.73
N HIS A 65 4.79 5.30 6.58
CA HIS A 65 6.00 5.33 5.77
C HIS A 65 7.03 4.27 6.21
N GLU A 66 7.34 4.22 7.50
CA GLU A 66 8.28 3.26 8.07
C GLU A 66 7.75 1.83 7.97
N THR A 67 6.47 1.65 8.19
CA THR A 67 5.83 0.32 8.05
C THR A 67 5.98 -0.21 6.63
N ILE A 68 5.69 0.61 5.62
CA ILE A 68 5.85 0.25 4.20
C ILE A 68 7.30 -0.12 3.89
N GLU A 69 8.26 0.67 4.37
CA GLU A 69 9.69 0.41 4.15
C GLU A 69 10.09 -0.95 4.70
N TRP A 70 9.71 -1.25 5.94
CA TRP A 70 10.00 -2.55 6.55
C TRP A 70 9.30 -3.72 5.84
N LEU A 71 8.07 -3.53 5.38
CA LEU A 71 7.35 -4.54 4.61
C LEU A 71 8.05 -4.82 3.27
N LEU A 72 8.46 -3.80 2.54
CA LEU A 72 9.17 -3.93 1.27
C LEU A 72 10.51 -4.66 1.43
N CYS A 73 11.28 -4.33 2.46
CA CYS A 73 12.57 -4.99 2.74
C CYS A 73 12.43 -6.47 3.10
N ASN A 74 11.26 -6.92 3.55
CA ASN A 74 11.03 -8.29 4.00
C ASN A 74 10.08 -9.09 3.08
N SER A 75 9.55 -8.48 2.02
CA SER A 75 8.60 -9.12 1.15
C SER A 75 9.26 -9.67 -0.13
N GLN A 76 9.03 -10.96 -0.39
CA GLN A 76 9.39 -11.61 -1.66
C GLN A 76 8.26 -11.55 -2.69
N VAL A 77 7.10 -11.07 -2.29
CA VAL A 77 5.92 -10.93 -3.14
C VAL A 77 5.59 -9.45 -3.33
N PRO A 78 4.92 -9.07 -4.43
CA PRO A 78 4.54 -7.69 -4.64
C PRO A 78 3.69 -7.12 -3.50
N VAL A 79 4.03 -5.90 -3.10
CA VAL A 79 3.35 -5.15 -2.04
C VAL A 79 2.52 -4.04 -2.65
N GLY A 80 1.23 -4.05 -2.35
CA GLY A 80 0.29 -2.99 -2.69
C GLY A 80 -0.04 -2.12 -1.48
N THR A 81 -0.44 -0.88 -1.74
CA THR A 81 -0.86 0.06 -0.70
C THR A 81 -2.14 0.78 -1.07
N VAL A 82 -2.69 1.49 -0.09
CA VAL A 82 -3.81 2.44 -0.26
C VAL A 82 -3.29 3.84 0.08
N PRO A 83 -2.77 4.60 -0.89
CA PRO A 83 -2.06 5.86 -0.63
C PRO A 83 -2.87 6.93 0.10
N ILE A 84 -4.19 6.89 -0.04
CA ILE A 84 -5.08 7.85 0.64
C ILE A 84 -4.94 7.81 2.16
N TYR A 85 -4.62 6.66 2.75
CA TYR A 85 -4.46 6.54 4.20
C TYR A 85 -3.23 7.30 4.69
N GLN A 86 -2.10 7.20 3.98
CA GLN A 86 -0.91 7.99 4.31
C GLN A 86 -1.11 9.48 4.03
N ALA A 87 -1.81 9.83 2.95
CA ALA A 87 -2.16 11.22 2.68
C ALA A 87 -3.02 11.82 3.79
N LEU A 88 -3.98 11.05 4.33
CA LEU A 88 -4.80 11.46 5.47
C LEU A 88 -3.97 11.58 6.76
N GLU A 89 -2.99 10.71 6.98
CA GLU A 89 -2.06 10.82 8.11
C GLU A 89 -1.30 12.15 8.06
N LYS A 90 -0.81 12.56 6.88
CA LYS A 90 -0.08 13.83 6.68
C LYS A 90 -0.92 15.07 7.03
N VAL A 91 -2.23 15.00 6.90
CA VAL A 91 -3.17 16.07 7.27
C VAL A 91 -3.86 15.83 8.61
N ASN A 92 -3.26 15.00 9.48
CA ASN A 92 -3.79 14.65 10.81
C ASN A 92 -5.23 14.09 10.80
N GLY A 93 -5.61 13.39 9.74
CA GLY A 93 -6.93 12.79 9.59
C GLY A 93 -8.04 13.76 9.19
N VAL A 94 -7.73 15.03 8.94
CA VAL A 94 -8.72 16.04 8.52
C VAL A 94 -8.88 15.97 7.01
N ALA A 95 -9.93 15.31 6.54
CA ALA A 95 -10.17 15.10 5.11
C ALA A 95 -10.32 16.42 4.31
N GLU A 96 -10.83 17.46 4.95
CA GLU A 96 -11.00 18.80 4.34
C GLU A 96 -9.67 19.48 3.96
N ASN A 97 -8.58 19.09 4.62
CA ASN A 97 -7.24 19.59 4.32
C ASN A 97 -6.51 18.76 3.26
N LEU A 98 -7.13 17.69 2.78
CA LEU A 98 -6.55 16.84 1.75
C LEU A 98 -6.64 17.55 0.39
N SER A 99 -5.46 17.84 -0.19
CA SER A 99 -5.35 18.42 -1.54
C SER A 99 -4.80 17.39 -2.54
N TRP A 100 -5.00 17.67 -3.81
CA TRP A 100 -4.40 16.87 -4.88
C TRP A 100 -2.87 16.84 -4.79
N GLU A 101 -2.25 17.93 -4.38
CA GLU A 101 -0.78 18.02 -4.25
C GLU A 101 -0.26 17.06 -3.18
N ILE A 102 -0.89 17.01 -2.00
CA ILE A 102 -0.53 16.09 -0.92
C ILE A 102 -0.70 14.64 -1.37
N PHE A 103 -1.77 14.35 -2.06
CA PHE A 103 -2.03 13.00 -2.57
C PHE A 103 -1.01 12.59 -3.64
N ARG A 104 -0.74 13.47 -4.62
CA ARG A 104 0.29 13.24 -5.64
C ARG A 104 1.67 13.01 -5.03
N ASP A 105 2.07 13.84 -4.07
CA ASP A 105 3.36 13.73 -3.41
C ASP A 105 3.47 12.42 -2.60
N THR A 106 2.38 11.98 -1.99
CA THR A 106 2.31 10.67 -1.32
C THR A 106 2.47 9.51 -2.31
N LEU A 107 1.86 9.60 -3.48
CA LEU A 107 2.04 8.60 -4.55
C LEU A 107 3.50 8.51 -5.01
N LEU A 108 4.12 9.66 -5.24
CA LEU A 108 5.53 9.72 -5.66
C LEU A 108 6.44 9.11 -4.59
N GLU A 109 6.23 9.48 -3.33
CA GLU A 109 6.98 8.96 -2.21
C GLU A 109 6.89 7.43 -2.10
N GLN A 110 5.69 6.88 -2.16
CA GLN A 110 5.49 5.43 -2.10
C GLN A 110 6.05 4.70 -3.34
N ALA A 111 5.95 5.30 -4.51
CA ALA A 111 6.54 4.75 -5.73
C ALA A 111 8.08 4.73 -5.64
N GLU A 112 8.70 5.76 -5.09
CA GLU A 112 10.14 5.83 -4.85
C GLU A 112 10.60 4.83 -3.78
N GLN A 113 9.77 4.59 -2.75
CA GLN A 113 10.05 3.56 -1.74
C GLN A 113 10.10 2.15 -2.32
N GLY A 114 9.34 1.86 -3.38
CA GLY A 114 9.31 0.54 -4.00
C GLY A 114 7.94 -0.14 -3.99
N VAL A 115 6.86 0.56 -3.67
CA VAL A 115 5.50 0.00 -3.73
C VAL A 115 5.18 -0.47 -5.14
N ASP A 116 4.73 -1.69 -5.28
CA ASP A 116 4.55 -2.35 -6.58
C ASP A 116 3.25 -1.97 -7.28
N TYR A 117 2.20 -1.69 -6.52
CA TYR A 117 0.92 -1.24 -7.06
C TYR A 117 0.10 -0.48 -6.03
N PHE A 118 -0.83 0.34 -6.52
CA PHE A 118 -1.72 1.15 -5.71
C PHE A 118 -3.17 0.71 -5.85
N ASN A 119 -3.90 0.74 -4.75
CA ASN A 119 -5.34 0.55 -4.73
C ASN A 119 -6.04 1.89 -4.46
N TYR A 120 -6.95 2.25 -5.36
CA TYR A 120 -7.76 3.46 -5.23
C TYR A 120 -9.23 3.09 -5.05
N PRO A 121 -9.83 3.42 -3.91
CA PRO A 121 -11.28 3.37 -3.78
C PRO A 121 -11.90 4.37 -4.77
N ARG A 122 -12.60 3.86 -5.77
CA ARG A 122 -13.16 4.69 -6.87
C ARG A 122 -14.05 5.84 -6.39
N ARG A 123 -14.67 5.73 -5.20
CA ARG A 123 -15.50 6.78 -4.61
C ARG A 123 -14.71 7.95 -4.01
N CYS A 124 -13.46 7.75 -3.59
CA CYS A 124 -12.64 8.83 -3.05
C CYS A 124 -12.14 9.78 -4.15
N LEU A 125 -11.95 9.29 -5.37
CA LEU A 125 -11.51 10.12 -6.49
C LEU A 125 -12.61 11.07 -7.00
N THR A 126 -13.89 10.70 -6.90
CA THR A 126 -14.99 11.54 -7.35
C THR A 126 -15.15 12.80 -6.50
N THR A 127 -14.81 12.74 -5.22
CA THR A 127 -14.93 13.90 -4.32
C THR A 127 -13.78 14.89 -4.50
N LEU A 128 -12.61 14.42 -4.94
CA LEU A 128 -11.45 15.29 -5.20
C LEU A 128 -11.52 16.03 -6.55
N TYR A 129 -12.37 15.56 -7.47
CA TYR A 129 -12.52 16.17 -8.80
C TYR A 129 -13.72 17.12 -8.97
N THR A 130 -14.57 17.23 -7.95
CA THR A 130 -15.80 18.07 -8.04
C THR A 130 -15.65 19.49 -7.49
N ASP A 131 -14.49 19.84 -6.94
CA ASP A 131 -14.24 21.17 -6.36
C ASP A 131 -13.31 22.06 -7.20
N ASP A 132 -13.19 21.82 -8.51
CA ASP A 132 -12.54 22.76 -9.43
C ASP A 132 -13.63 23.52 -10.21
N PRO A 133 -13.71 24.88 -10.07
CA PRO A 133 -14.73 25.70 -10.73
C PRO A 133 -14.52 25.85 -12.24
#